data_aaf96d3e5977e5c473194097c0b85c13
#
_entry.id   aaf96d3e5977e5c473194097c0b85c13
#
_cell.length_a   1.000
_cell.length_b   1.000
_cell.length_c   1.000
_cell.angle_alpha   90.00
_cell.angle_beta   90.00
_cell.angle_gamma   90.00
#
_symmetry.space_group_name_H-M   'P 1'
#
loop_
_entity.id
_entity.type
_entity.pdbx_description
1 polymer ?
#
loop_
_entity_poly.entity_id
_entity_poly.type
_entity_poly.pdbx_seq_one_letter_code
_entity_poly.pdbx_strand_id
1 'polypeptide(L)'
;IARIVLGVAEGPLFSLKTRFINDNFGADEIGKPNAVTALGVSLGLAVGFPLVTWLMAHVGWIGSFYALALMNLLLGGGLIWRFLPAPQVTSQRAKSGFSQTFALAWRTPLLGWILLVEIATLSYLWGSSAWLPAWLRDEHHFSLQATGLLAAVPFLLSLGSKFLGGVLLDKMRPEQAPLLFIIGGLLTAGSVLALILSEQPAMLALFMLAANVFWGLQGAAIPAVVQHHAPREAVGSAYGIINGIGNICAAFIPL
;
A
#
# COMPACT_ATOMS: atom_id res chain seq x y z
N ILE A 1 -12.01 -17.48 -11.10
CA ILE A 1 -12.81 -16.42 -11.76
C ILE A 1 -13.01 -15.24 -10.79
N ALA A 2 -13.57 -15.45 -9.57
CA ALA A 2 -13.88 -14.37 -8.62
C ALA A 2 -12.65 -13.48 -8.28
N ARG A 3 -11.46 -14.07 -8.09
CA ARG A 3 -10.21 -13.33 -7.84
C ARG A 3 -9.78 -12.45 -9.03
N ILE A 4 -10.04 -12.89 -10.26
CA ILE A 4 -9.75 -12.10 -11.47
C ILE A 4 -10.69 -10.89 -11.53
N VAL A 5 -11.98 -11.10 -11.29
CA VAL A 5 -12.98 -10.01 -11.27
C VAL A 5 -12.63 -8.98 -10.19
N LEU A 6 -12.27 -9.43 -8.98
CA LEU A 6 -11.82 -8.56 -7.90
C LEU A 6 -10.58 -7.74 -8.32
N GLY A 7 -9.56 -8.38 -8.89
CA GLY A 7 -8.34 -7.69 -9.35
C GLY A 7 -8.62 -6.64 -10.43
N VAL A 8 -9.53 -6.92 -11.37
CA VAL A 8 -9.96 -5.94 -12.39
C VAL A 8 -10.70 -4.76 -11.75
N ALA A 9 -11.52 -5.01 -10.72
CA ALA A 9 -12.26 -3.96 -10.01
C ALA A 9 -11.34 -3.07 -9.13
N GLU A 10 -10.34 -3.67 -8.49
CA GLU A 10 -9.41 -2.95 -7.60
C GLU A 10 -8.24 -2.29 -8.34
N GLY A 11 -7.84 -2.82 -9.50
CA GLY A 11 -6.69 -2.36 -10.26
C GLY A 11 -6.64 -0.85 -10.51
N PRO A 12 -7.72 -0.20 -10.94
CA PRO A 12 -7.76 1.25 -11.16
C PRO A 12 -7.66 2.11 -9.90
N LEU A 13 -7.94 1.57 -8.71
CA LEU A 13 -8.06 2.34 -7.47
C LEU A 13 -6.80 3.18 -7.19
N PHE A 14 -5.63 2.55 -7.25
CA PHE A 14 -4.37 3.23 -6.94
C PHE A 14 -4.00 4.30 -7.98
N SER A 15 -4.26 4.03 -9.26
CA SER A 15 -4.05 4.98 -10.35
C SER A 15 -4.96 6.20 -10.24
N LEU A 16 -6.25 5.96 -9.96
CA LEU A 16 -7.25 7.02 -9.76
C LEU A 16 -6.95 7.87 -8.53
N LYS A 17 -6.56 7.24 -7.43
CA LYS A 17 -6.15 7.91 -6.19
C LYS A 17 -4.97 8.85 -6.45
N THR A 18 -3.91 8.36 -7.08
CA THR A 18 -2.69 9.15 -7.34
C THR A 18 -3.00 10.31 -8.28
N ARG A 19 -3.83 10.10 -9.30
CA ARG A 19 -4.33 11.15 -10.18
C ARG A 19 -5.17 12.18 -9.42
N PHE A 20 -6.09 11.74 -8.57
CA PHE A 20 -6.93 12.64 -7.76
C PHE A 20 -6.09 13.55 -6.88
N ILE A 21 -5.08 13.02 -6.21
CA ILE A 21 -4.16 13.82 -5.39
C ILE A 21 -3.42 14.82 -6.28
N ASN A 22 -2.86 14.39 -7.41
CA ASN A 22 -2.14 15.27 -8.32
C ASN A 22 -3.01 16.40 -8.91
N ASP A 23 -4.31 16.15 -9.09
CA ASP A 23 -5.23 17.12 -9.67
C ASP A 23 -5.78 18.13 -8.63
N ASN A 24 -5.77 17.78 -7.33
CA ASN A 24 -6.41 18.58 -6.28
C ASN A 24 -5.43 19.19 -5.25
N PHE A 25 -4.17 18.78 -5.21
CA PHE A 25 -3.18 19.29 -4.26
C PHE A 25 -1.97 19.88 -4.99
N GLY A 26 -1.32 20.86 -4.34
CA GLY A 26 -0.08 21.46 -4.84
C GLY A 26 1.09 20.47 -4.80
N ALA A 27 2.09 20.71 -5.64
CA ALA A 27 3.27 19.84 -5.72
C ALA A 27 4.04 19.74 -4.38
N ASP A 28 3.96 20.77 -3.55
CA ASP A 28 4.63 20.84 -2.24
C ASP A 28 3.78 20.24 -1.09
N GLU A 29 2.55 19.81 -1.38
CA GLU A 29 1.59 19.32 -0.38
C GLU A 29 1.08 17.90 -0.70
N ILE A 30 1.79 17.14 -1.52
CA ILE A 30 1.35 15.78 -1.94
C ILE A 30 1.72 14.67 -0.95
N GLY A 31 2.65 14.93 -0.04
CA GLY A 31 3.12 13.93 0.93
C GLY A 31 2.02 13.51 1.91
N LYS A 32 1.35 14.47 2.56
CA LYS A 32 0.26 14.19 3.50
C LYS A 32 -0.93 13.46 2.87
N PRO A 33 -1.50 13.89 1.71
CA PRO A 33 -2.56 13.14 1.04
C PRO A 33 -2.16 11.72 0.66
N ASN A 34 -0.93 11.52 0.16
CA ASN A 34 -0.40 10.19 -0.13
C ASN A 34 -0.25 9.36 1.15
N ALA A 35 0.23 9.95 2.25
CA ALA A 35 0.30 9.27 3.55
C ALA A 35 -1.08 8.86 4.05
N VAL A 36 -2.07 9.76 4.05
CA VAL A 36 -3.44 9.46 4.46
C VAL A 36 -4.01 8.28 3.67
N THR A 37 -3.81 8.25 2.35
CA THR A 37 -4.27 7.10 1.55
C THR A 37 -3.47 5.82 1.82
N ALA A 38 -2.18 5.93 2.14
CA ALA A 38 -1.35 4.79 2.53
C ALA A 38 -1.74 4.24 3.92
N LEU A 39 -2.25 5.09 4.83
CA LEU A 39 -2.82 4.65 6.11
C LEU A 39 -3.97 3.66 5.91
N GLY A 40 -4.79 3.86 4.86
CA GLY A 40 -5.91 2.96 4.55
C GLY A 40 -5.50 1.50 4.39
N VAL A 41 -4.34 1.23 3.76
CA VAL A 41 -3.79 -0.13 3.61
C VAL A 41 -3.42 -0.73 4.97
N SER A 42 -2.67 0.01 5.79
CA SER A 42 -2.25 -0.48 7.11
C SER A 42 -3.43 -0.62 8.07
N LEU A 43 -4.37 0.32 8.05
CA LEU A 43 -5.59 0.25 8.85
C LEU A 43 -6.45 -0.94 8.41
N GLY A 44 -6.57 -1.16 7.09
CA GLY A 44 -7.27 -2.30 6.53
C GLY A 44 -6.69 -3.63 7.00
N LEU A 45 -5.37 -3.79 7.04
CA LEU A 45 -4.71 -4.99 7.56
C LEU A 45 -4.84 -5.10 9.08
N ALA A 46 -4.64 -4.00 9.80
CA ALA A 46 -4.71 -3.97 11.26
C ALA A 46 -6.11 -4.33 11.80
N VAL A 47 -7.16 -3.82 11.16
CA VAL A 47 -8.56 -4.14 11.51
C VAL A 47 -8.99 -5.45 10.83
N GLY A 48 -8.51 -5.69 9.62
CA GLY A 48 -8.88 -6.85 8.81
C GLY A 48 -8.50 -8.18 9.44
N PHE A 49 -7.30 -8.32 9.97
CA PHE A 49 -6.87 -9.57 10.61
C PHE A 49 -7.80 -10.00 11.76
N PRO A 50 -8.03 -9.19 12.81
CA PRO A 50 -8.95 -9.57 13.86
C PRO A 50 -10.40 -9.70 13.40
N LEU A 51 -10.85 -8.86 12.46
CA LEU A 51 -12.21 -8.94 11.92
C LEU A 51 -12.43 -10.23 11.14
N VAL A 52 -11.52 -10.61 10.26
CA VAL A 52 -11.63 -11.84 9.47
C VAL A 52 -11.57 -13.07 10.37
N THR A 53 -10.67 -13.11 11.34
CA THR A 53 -10.59 -14.25 12.29
C THR A 53 -11.86 -14.36 13.14
N TRP A 54 -12.44 -13.24 13.55
CA TRP A 54 -13.71 -13.22 14.26
C TRP A 54 -14.88 -13.70 13.39
N LEU A 55 -14.98 -13.20 12.15
CA LEU A 55 -16.01 -13.65 11.20
C LEU A 55 -15.87 -15.14 10.90
N MET A 56 -14.65 -15.63 10.67
CA MET A 56 -14.41 -17.06 10.40
C MET A 56 -14.87 -17.94 11.57
N ALA A 57 -14.69 -17.49 12.80
CA ALA A 57 -15.12 -18.22 13.99
C ALA A 57 -16.66 -18.28 14.14
N HIS A 58 -17.39 -17.24 13.66
CA HIS A 58 -18.85 -17.14 13.90
C HIS A 58 -19.71 -17.54 12.70
N VAL A 59 -19.27 -17.19 11.48
CA VAL A 59 -20.06 -17.40 10.25
C VAL A 59 -19.35 -18.28 9.21
N GLY A 60 -18.20 -18.83 9.58
CA GLY A 60 -17.37 -19.65 8.70
C GLY A 60 -16.70 -18.83 7.59
N TRP A 61 -15.81 -19.49 6.82
CA TRP A 61 -15.03 -18.78 5.82
C TRP A 61 -15.85 -18.21 4.65
N ILE A 62 -16.87 -18.95 4.18
CA ILE A 62 -17.76 -18.48 3.09
C ILE A 62 -18.59 -17.27 3.57
N GLY A 63 -19.19 -17.35 4.77
CA GLY A 63 -19.93 -16.25 5.38
C GLY A 63 -19.10 -14.99 5.57
N SER A 64 -17.80 -15.15 5.87
CA SER A 64 -16.86 -14.03 6.01
C SER A 64 -16.72 -13.25 4.70
N PHE A 65 -16.65 -13.92 3.55
CA PHE A 65 -16.59 -13.23 2.25
C PHE A 65 -17.86 -12.43 1.96
N TYR A 66 -19.05 -12.99 2.25
CA TYR A 66 -20.30 -12.25 2.08
C TYR A 66 -20.41 -11.06 3.01
N ALA A 67 -20.01 -11.21 4.28
CA ALA A 67 -20.00 -10.11 5.25
C ALA A 67 -19.05 -8.98 4.82
N LEU A 68 -17.83 -9.31 4.40
CA LEU A 68 -16.85 -8.33 3.91
C LEU A 68 -17.32 -7.65 2.62
N ALA A 69 -17.92 -8.39 1.69
CA ALA A 69 -18.50 -7.82 0.46
C ALA A 69 -19.60 -6.82 0.77
N LEU A 70 -20.52 -7.17 1.69
CA LEU A 70 -21.60 -6.27 2.12
C LEU A 70 -21.06 -5.03 2.83
N MET A 71 -20.09 -5.20 3.73
CA MET A 71 -19.42 -4.07 4.39
C MET A 71 -18.75 -3.14 3.37
N ASN A 72 -18.05 -3.68 2.39
CA ASN A 72 -17.40 -2.88 1.36
C ASN A 72 -18.44 -2.13 0.50
N LEU A 73 -19.54 -2.78 0.13
CA LEU A 73 -20.61 -2.14 -0.63
C LEU A 73 -21.28 -1.01 0.16
N LEU A 74 -21.64 -1.25 1.41
CA LEU A 74 -22.39 -0.27 2.22
C LEU A 74 -21.48 0.86 2.72
N LEU A 75 -20.30 0.55 3.28
CA LEU A 75 -19.39 1.56 3.80
C LEU A 75 -18.61 2.21 2.67
N GLY A 76 -17.92 1.45 1.84
CA GLY A 76 -17.12 1.98 0.74
C GLY A 76 -17.97 2.69 -0.30
N GLY A 77 -18.99 2.02 -0.81
CA GLY A 77 -19.91 2.58 -1.80
C GLY A 77 -20.72 3.77 -1.24
N GLY A 78 -21.20 3.66 -0.01
CA GLY A 78 -21.96 4.72 0.65
C GLY A 78 -21.11 5.97 0.92
N LEU A 79 -19.86 5.80 1.37
CA LEU A 79 -18.93 6.93 1.58
C LEU A 79 -18.55 7.59 0.27
N ILE A 80 -18.27 6.81 -0.77
CA ILE A 80 -17.98 7.34 -2.11
C ILE A 80 -19.16 8.16 -2.60
N TRP A 81 -20.36 7.60 -2.56
CA TRP A 81 -21.59 8.29 -3.00
C TRP A 81 -21.86 9.58 -2.21
N ARG A 82 -21.62 9.58 -0.90
CA ARG A 82 -21.91 10.73 -0.03
C ARG A 82 -20.85 11.85 -0.10
N PHE A 83 -19.58 11.50 -0.26
CA PHE A 83 -18.49 12.45 -0.07
C PHE A 83 -17.64 12.70 -1.32
N LEU A 84 -17.68 11.83 -2.34
CA LEU A 84 -16.93 12.09 -3.56
C LEU A 84 -17.66 13.18 -4.37
N PRO A 85 -17.03 14.34 -4.63
CA PRO A 85 -17.63 15.37 -5.44
C PRO A 85 -17.86 14.86 -6.87
N ALA A 86 -18.94 15.30 -7.48
CA ALA A 86 -19.17 15.03 -8.91
C ALA A 86 -17.94 15.46 -9.73
N PRO A 87 -17.51 14.69 -10.73
CA PRO A 87 -16.36 15.03 -11.52
C PRO A 87 -16.58 16.41 -12.15
N GLN A 88 -15.74 17.37 -11.76
CA GLN A 88 -15.72 18.67 -12.45
C GLN A 88 -15.16 18.39 -13.84
N VAL A 89 -16.03 18.45 -14.84
CA VAL A 89 -15.67 18.39 -16.24
C VAL A 89 -14.93 19.67 -16.56
N THR A 90 -13.65 19.72 -16.27
CA THR A 90 -12.78 20.80 -16.80
C THR A 90 -12.67 20.54 -18.29
N SER A 91 -13.48 21.28 -19.05
CA SER A 91 -13.74 21.12 -20.48
C SER A 91 -12.54 21.39 -21.43
N GLN A 92 -11.34 21.52 -20.90
CA GLN A 92 -10.14 21.88 -21.69
C GLN A 92 -9.00 20.86 -21.66
N ARG A 93 -9.17 19.68 -21.05
CA ARG A 93 -8.14 18.65 -21.20
C ARG A 93 -8.26 18.04 -22.61
N ALA A 94 -7.26 18.30 -23.44
CA ALA A 94 -7.09 17.57 -24.70
C ALA A 94 -7.26 16.07 -24.39
N LYS A 95 -8.21 15.42 -25.08
CA LYS A 95 -8.43 13.97 -24.95
C LYS A 95 -7.25 13.28 -25.65
N SER A 96 -6.11 13.18 -24.95
CA SER A 96 -5.03 12.32 -25.41
C SER A 96 -5.58 10.88 -25.45
N GLY A 97 -5.40 10.20 -26.56
CA GLY A 97 -5.85 8.82 -26.71
C GLY A 97 -5.14 7.91 -25.68
N PHE A 98 -5.78 6.80 -25.31
CA PHE A 98 -5.20 5.84 -24.36
C PHE A 98 -3.77 5.44 -24.71
N SER A 99 -3.50 5.16 -25.98
CA SER A 99 -2.16 4.81 -26.49
C SER A 99 -1.12 5.91 -26.25
N GLN A 100 -1.49 7.16 -26.47
CA GLN A 100 -0.59 8.31 -26.28
C GLN A 100 -0.28 8.50 -24.77
N THR A 101 -1.30 8.43 -23.92
CA THR A 101 -1.13 8.55 -22.46
C THR A 101 -0.29 7.40 -21.93
N PHE A 102 -0.47 6.18 -22.43
CA PHE A 102 0.31 5.02 -22.03
C PHE A 102 1.78 5.15 -22.48
N ALA A 103 2.02 5.56 -23.73
CA ALA A 103 3.38 5.80 -24.23
C ALA A 103 4.10 6.91 -23.45
N LEU A 104 3.36 7.96 -23.06
CA LEU A 104 3.88 9.06 -22.25
C LEU A 104 4.23 8.58 -20.84
N ALA A 105 3.37 7.75 -20.24
CA ALA A 105 3.61 7.14 -18.94
C ALA A 105 4.86 6.26 -18.94
N TRP A 106 5.05 5.46 -19.99
CA TRP A 106 6.22 4.59 -20.11
C TRP A 106 7.54 5.36 -20.27
N ARG A 107 7.48 6.59 -20.75
CA ARG A 107 8.63 7.50 -20.89
C ARG A 107 8.90 8.33 -19.66
N THR A 108 8.18 8.11 -18.55
CA THR A 108 8.42 8.81 -17.29
C THR A 108 9.87 8.59 -16.84
N PRO A 109 10.61 9.66 -16.54
CA PRO A 109 11.97 9.54 -16.02
C PRO A 109 12.03 8.65 -14.77
N LEU A 110 13.08 7.86 -14.64
CA LEU A 110 13.31 6.96 -13.51
C LEU A 110 12.26 5.85 -13.30
N LEU A 111 11.31 5.65 -14.24
CA LEU A 111 10.23 4.66 -14.11
C LEU A 111 10.73 3.28 -13.71
N GLY A 112 11.82 2.80 -14.33
CA GLY A 112 12.41 1.49 -14.04
C GLY A 112 12.92 1.38 -12.60
N TRP A 113 13.58 2.42 -12.08
CA TRP A 113 14.05 2.46 -10.70
C TRP A 113 12.91 2.52 -9.70
N ILE A 114 11.90 3.35 -9.98
CA ILE A 114 10.69 3.44 -9.13
C ILE A 114 9.96 2.09 -9.13
N LEU A 115 9.89 1.41 -10.28
CA LEU A 115 9.31 0.08 -10.39
C LEU A 115 10.05 -0.96 -9.52
N LEU A 116 11.38 -0.96 -9.54
CA LEU A 116 12.18 -1.86 -8.69
C LEU A 116 11.91 -1.63 -7.20
N VAL A 117 11.83 -0.37 -6.78
CA VAL A 117 11.49 -0.01 -5.39
C VAL A 117 10.07 -0.49 -5.05
N GLU A 118 9.10 -0.30 -5.95
CA GLU A 118 7.72 -0.74 -5.74
C GLU A 118 7.63 -2.27 -5.64
N ILE A 119 8.34 -3.02 -6.51
CA ILE A 119 8.41 -4.49 -6.43
C ILE A 119 8.94 -4.91 -5.05
N ALA A 120 10.04 -4.32 -4.58
CA ALA A 120 10.60 -4.65 -3.26
C ALA A 120 9.61 -4.32 -2.13
N THR A 121 8.98 -3.15 -2.20
CA THR A 121 8.01 -2.67 -1.19
C THR A 121 6.77 -3.56 -1.12
N LEU A 122 6.21 -3.94 -2.28
CA LEU A 122 5.05 -4.82 -2.35
C LEU A 122 5.41 -6.27 -1.99
N SER A 123 6.60 -6.73 -2.37
CA SER A 123 7.10 -8.05 -1.96
C SER A 123 7.19 -8.17 -0.44
N TYR A 124 7.71 -7.14 0.22
CA TYR A 124 7.72 -7.09 1.69
C TYR A 124 6.30 -7.09 2.26
N LEU A 125 5.40 -6.25 1.73
CA LEU A 125 4.01 -6.14 2.19
C LEU A 125 3.27 -7.49 2.09
N TRP A 126 3.23 -8.05 0.89
CA TRP A 126 2.48 -9.29 0.64
C TRP A 126 3.14 -10.51 1.26
N GLY A 127 4.48 -10.57 1.26
CA GLY A 127 5.22 -11.60 1.96
C GLY A 127 4.94 -11.58 3.46
N SER A 128 5.14 -10.44 4.12
CA SER A 128 4.92 -10.34 5.57
C SER A 128 3.45 -10.57 5.94
N SER A 129 2.48 -10.06 5.17
CA SER A 129 1.06 -10.27 5.46
C SER A 129 0.60 -11.71 5.29
N ALA A 130 1.21 -12.47 4.38
CA ALA A 130 0.88 -13.89 4.16
C ALA A 130 1.56 -14.81 5.17
N TRP A 131 2.87 -14.60 5.40
CA TRP A 131 3.68 -15.51 6.23
C TRP A 131 3.56 -15.25 7.73
N LEU A 132 3.35 -14.01 8.17
CA LEU A 132 3.28 -13.69 9.59
C LEU A 132 2.17 -14.45 10.33
N PRO A 133 0.90 -14.51 9.85
CA PRO A 133 -0.12 -15.31 10.51
C PRO A 133 0.19 -16.81 10.52
N ALA A 134 0.75 -17.34 9.42
CA ALA A 134 1.15 -18.74 9.34
C ALA A 134 2.25 -19.07 10.36
N TRP A 135 3.30 -18.24 10.42
CA TRP A 135 4.40 -18.39 11.37
C TRP A 135 3.93 -18.35 12.82
N LEU A 136 3.06 -17.39 13.19
CA LEU A 136 2.49 -17.31 14.53
C LEU A 136 1.70 -18.57 14.92
N ARG A 137 0.98 -19.16 13.96
CA ARG A 137 0.13 -20.32 14.21
C ARG A 137 0.92 -21.62 14.20
N ASP A 138 1.80 -21.81 13.23
CA ASP A 138 2.43 -23.08 12.96
C ASP A 138 3.68 -23.29 13.83
N GLU A 139 4.49 -22.25 14.06
CA GLU A 139 5.69 -22.31 14.91
C GLU A 139 5.39 -22.00 16.38
N HIS A 140 4.50 -21.06 16.66
CA HIS A 140 4.21 -20.62 18.04
C HIS A 140 2.88 -21.13 18.59
N HIS A 141 2.12 -21.90 17.80
CA HIS A 141 0.87 -22.56 18.21
C HIS A 141 -0.20 -21.61 18.78
N PHE A 142 -0.23 -20.35 18.36
CA PHE A 142 -1.25 -19.42 18.79
C PHE A 142 -2.64 -19.81 18.26
N SER A 143 -3.68 -19.54 19.07
CA SER A 143 -5.06 -19.69 18.62
C SER A 143 -5.36 -18.76 17.43
N LEU A 144 -6.38 -19.08 16.63
CA LEU A 144 -6.78 -18.26 15.48
C LEU A 144 -7.02 -16.79 15.89
N GLN A 145 -7.68 -16.57 17.02
CA GLN A 145 -7.97 -15.22 17.53
C GLN A 145 -6.70 -14.47 17.97
N ALA A 146 -5.80 -15.13 18.70
CA ALA A 146 -4.53 -14.55 19.10
C ALA A 146 -3.66 -14.23 17.89
N THR A 147 -3.61 -15.12 16.90
CA THR A 147 -2.92 -14.89 15.62
C THR A 147 -3.44 -13.64 14.92
N GLY A 148 -4.78 -13.47 14.81
CA GLY A 148 -5.38 -12.30 14.21
C GLY A 148 -5.01 -10.98 14.90
N LEU A 149 -5.00 -10.97 16.23
CA LEU A 149 -4.62 -9.80 17.02
C LEU A 149 -3.12 -9.48 16.89
N LEU A 150 -2.26 -10.48 17.04
CA LEU A 150 -0.80 -10.29 16.99
C LEU A 150 -0.33 -9.90 15.58
N ALA A 151 -0.92 -10.47 14.53
CA ALA A 151 -0.60 -10.10 13.15
C ALA A 151 -1.01 -8.67 12.80
N ALA A 152 -1.96 -8.08 13.53
CA ALA A 152 -2.39 -6.70 13.34
C ALA A 152 -1.38 -5.66 13.87
N VAL A 153 -0.63 -6.00 14.92
CA VAL A 153 0.25 -5.06 15.65
C VAL A 153 1.29 -4.36 14.77
N PRO A 154 2.05 -5.06 13.89
CA PRO A 154 3.02 -4.42 13.01
C PRO A 154 2.38 -3.37 12.09
N PHE A 155 1.18 -3.63 11.60
CA PHE A 155 0.46 -2.72 10.71
C PHE A 155 -0.12 -1.51 11.46
N LEU A 156 -0.54 -1.69 12.72
CA LEU A 156 -0.92 -0.56 13.59
C LEU A 156 0.26 0.39 13.80
N LEU A 157 1.44 -0.14 14.11
CA LEU A 157 2.63 0.69 14.30
C LEU A 157 3.04 1.39 13.01
N SER A 158 2.86 0.77 11.85
CA SER A 158 3.16 1.39 10.55
C SER A 158 2.26 2.59 10.23
N LEU A 159 1.12 2.77 10.91
CA LEU A 159 0.26 3.94 10.72
C LEU A 159 1.01 5.23 11.08
N GLY A 160 1.62 5.27 12.26
CA GLY A 160 2.38 6.43 12.73
C GLY A 160 3.56 6.75 11.82
N SER A 161 4.31 5.73 11.40
CA SER A 161 5.46 5.93 10.52
C SER A 161 5.08 6.36 9.09
N LYS A 162 3.97 5.88 8.54
CA LYS A 162 3.45 6.35 7.24
C LYS A 162 3.05 7.83 7.29
N PHE A 163 2.37 8.23 8.36
CA PHE A 163 2.02 9.63 8.54
C PHE A 163 3.27 10.51 8.68
N LEU A 164 4.23 10.08 9.49
CA LEU A 164 5.52 10.75 9.65
C LEU A 164 6.26 10.85 8.31
N GLY A 165 6.30 9.77 7.54
CA GLY A 165 6.92 9.74 6.20
C GLY A 165 6.30 10.78 5.26
N GLY A 166 4.97 10.93 5.27
CA GLY A 166 4.28 11.96 4.48
C GLY A 166 4.61 13.39 4.93
N VAL A 167 4.65 13.63 6.23
CA VAL A 167 5.04 14.95 6.78
C VAL A 167 6.51 15.28 6.47
N LEU A 168 7.40 14.29 6.54
CA LEU A 168 8.80 14.47 6.16
C LEU A 168 8.92 14.80 4.68
N LEU A 169 8.17 14.10 3.83
CA LEU A 169 8.18 14.30 2.38
C LEU A 169 7.75 15.74 2.01
N ASP A 170 6.71 16.28 2.65
CA ASP A 170 6.27 17.67 2.42
C ASP A 170 7.31 18.72 2.85
N LYS A 171 8.23 18.36 3.76
CA LYS A 171 9.32 19.24 4.21
C LYS A 171 10.62 19.07 3.42
N MET A 172 10.73 17.99 2.66
CA MET A 172 11.91 17.68 1.85
C MET A 172 11.79 18.31 0.47
N ARG A 173 12.95 18.60 -0.15
CA ARG A 173 12.96 18.97 -1.57
C ARG A 173 12.64 17.72 -2.41
N PRO A 174 12.00 17.87 -3.59
CA PRO A 174 11.67 16.73 -4.45
C PRO A 174 12.85 15.81 -4.76
N GLU A 175 14.05 16.39 -4.93
CA GLU A 175 15.30 15.65 -5.19
C GLU A 175 15.75 14.79 -4.00
N GLN A 176 15.27 15.10 -2.79
CA GLN A 176 15.58 14.36 -1.57
C GLN A 176 14.60 13.22 -1.28
N ALA A 177 13.46 13.16 -1.96
CA ALA A 177 12.47 12.10 -1.77
C ALA A 177 13.06 10.67 -1.87
N PRO A 178 14.05 10.38 -2.76
CA PRO A 178 14.71 9.08 -2.80
C PRO A 178 15.41 8.68 -1.50
N LEU A 179 15.80 9.63 -0.63
CA LEU A 179 16.43 9.32 0.65
C LEU A 179 15.51 8.54 1.58
N LEU A 180 14.18 8.77 1.51
CA LEU A 180 13.21 7.99 2.28
C LEU A 180 13.23 6.52 1.87
N PHE A 181 13.44 6.22 0.59
CA PHE A 181 13.57 4.84 0.10
C PHE A 181 14.86 4.20 0.58
N ILE A 182 15.97 4.94 0.48
CA ILE A 182 17.28 4.44 0.88
C ILE A 182 17.30 4.16 2.38
N ILE A 183 16.92 5.14 3.19
CA ILE A 183 16.93 5.01 4.66
C ILE A 183 15.89 3.98 5.10
N GLY A 184 14.64 4.12 4.65
CA GLY A 184 13.56 3.20 5.01
C GLY A 184 13.84 1.76 4.54
N GLY A 185 14.36 1.60 3.32
CA GLY A 185 14.72 0.29 2.76
C GLY A 185 15.87 -0.38 3.49
N LEU A 186 16.97 0.34 3.76
CA LEU A 186 18.12 -0.20 4.49
C LEU A 186 17.76 -0.58 5.93
N LEU A 187 17.00 0.25 6.62
CA LEU A 187 16.55 -0.04 7.99
C LEU A 187 15.56 -1.22 8.02
N THR A 188 14.66 -1.32 7.02
CA THR A 188 13.78 -2.48 6.88
C THR A 188 14.59 -3.74 6.63
N ALA A 189 15.51 -3.73 5.67
CA ALA A 189 16.36 -4.88 5.34
C ALA A 189 17.23 -5.29 6.53
N GLY A 190 17.84 -4.33 7.23
CA GLY A 190 18.61 -4.57 8.44
C GLY A 190 17.79 -5.18 9.56
N SER A 191 16.55 -4.71 9.75
CA SER A 191 15.63 -5.28 10.74
C SER A 191 15.20 -6.70 10.38
N VAL A 192 14.92 -6.99 9.10
CA VAL A 192 14.60 -8.35 8.64
C VAL A 192 15.80 -9.27 8.81
N LEU A 193 17.01 -8.83 8.48
CA LEU A 193 18.23 -9.61 8.69
C LEU A 193 18.45 -9.90 10.18
N ALA A 194 18.30 -8.89 11.03
CA ALA A 194 18.41 -9.06 12.49
C ALA A 194 17.34 -10.02 13.04
N LEU A 195 16.12 -9.99 12.48
CA LEU A 195 15.06 -10.94 12.80
C LEU A 195 15.49 -12.38 12.47
N ILE A 196 16.02 -12.62 11.27
CA ILE A 196 16.45 -13.96 10.84
C ILE A 196 17.60 -14.50 11.71
N LEU A 197 18.49 -13.62 12.16
CA LEU A 197 19.65 -13.98 12.99
C LEU A 197 19.33 -14.10 14.48
N SER A 198 18.10 -13.79 14.91
CA SER A 198 17.70 -13.76 16.30
C SER A 198 17.01 -15.07 16.71
N GLU A 199 17.39 -15.61 17.85
CA GLU A 199 16.77 -16.80 18.44
C GLU A 199 15.79 -16.44 19.58
N GLN A 200 15.94 -15.26 20.17
CA GLN A 200 15.12 -14.83 21.29
C GLN A 200 13.76 -14.29 20.85
N PRO A 201 12.63 -14.80 21.37
CA PRO A 201 11.28 -14.36 20.96
C PRO A 201 11.04 -12.84 21.08
N ALA A 202 11.60 -12.20 22.12
CA ALA A 202 11.48 -10.77 22.32
C ALA A 202 12.19 -9.98 21.21
N MET A 203 13.37 -10.43 20.76
CA MET A 203 14.13 -9.80 19.68
C MET A 203 13.45 -10.04 18.32
N LEU A 204 12.90 -11.22 18.09
CA LEU A 204 12.09 -11.51 16.90
C LEU A 204 10.92 -10.52 16.80
N ALA A 205 10.15 -10.36 17.87
CA ALA A 205 9.05 -9.39 17.92
C ALA A 205 9.54 -7.96 17.68
N LEU A 206 10.61 -7.54 18.35
CA LEU A 206 11.17 -6.19 18.21
C LEU A 206 11.58 -5.89 16.76
N PHE A 207 12.34 -6.80 16.12
CA PHE A 207 12.81 -6.57 14.75
C PHE A 207 11.68 -6.66 13.72
N MET A 208 10.68 -7.50 13.95
CA MET A 208 9.47 -7.54 13.13
C MET A 208 8.70 -6.20 13.18
N LEU A 209 8.54 -5.63 14.37
CA LEU A 209 7.89 -4.33 14.55
C LEU A 209 8.73 -3.22 13.92
N ALA A 210 10.04 -3.22 14.14
CA ALA A 210 10.96 -2.24 13.56
C ALA A 210 10.93 -2.26 12.03
N ALA A 211 10.95 -3.44 11.40
CA ALA A 211 10.86 -3.59 9.95
C ALA A 211 9.59 -2.93 9.39
N ASN A 212 8.44 -3.13 10.05
CA ASN A 212 7.18 -2.51 9.61
C ASN A 212 7.14 -1.00 9.82
N VAL A 213 7.75 -0.48 10.90
CA VAL A 213 7.89 0.96 11.13
C VAL A 213 8.73 1.59 10.03
N PHE A 214 9.89 1.04 9.72
CA PHE A 214 10.78 1.58 8.69
C PHE A 214 10.21 1.44 7.28
N TRP A 215 9.56 0.31 6.97
CA TRP A 215 8.81 0.16 5.73
C TRP A 215 7.69 1.20 5.61
N GLY A 216 7.01 1.51 6.70
CA GLY A 216 5.95 2.51 6.72
C GLY A 216 6.42 3.91 6.30
N LEU A 217 7.63 4.32 6.65
CA LEU A 217 8.16 5.65 6.32
C LEU A 217 8.16 5.95 4.81
N GLN A 218 8.34 4.96 3.97
CA GLN A 218 8.39 5.13 2.51
C GLN A 218 7.02 5.05 1.82
N GLY A 219 5.95 4.75 2.56
CA GLY A 219 4.62 4.49 1.98
C GLY A 219 4.00 5.64 1.18
N ALA A 220 4.34 6.90 1.50
CA ALA A 220 3.89 8.07 0.75
C ALA A 220 4.85 8.48 -0.38
N ALA A 221 6.08 7.99 -0.38
CA ALA A 221 7.14 8.51 -1.24
C ALA A 221 7.03 7.98 -2.69
N ILE A 222 6.62 6.73 -2.90
CA ILE A 222 6.51 6.17 -4.26
C ILE A 222 5.50 6.95 -5.11
N PRO A 223 4.23 7.12 -4.71
CA PRO A 223 3.30 7.90 -5.50
C PRO A 223 3.73 9.36 -5.65
N ALA A 224 4.37 9.96 -4.64
CA ALA A 224 4.86 11.33 -4.71
C ALA A 224 6.00 11.48 -5.73
N VAL A 225 6.97 10.57 -5.76
CA VAL A 225 8.03 10.59 -6.78
C VAL A 225 7.45 10.45 -8.18
N VAL A 226 6.45 9.60 -8.37
CA VAL A 226 5.74 9.51 -9.67
C VAL A 226 5.04 10.82 -10.01
N GLN A 227 4.37 11.45 -9.05
CA GLN A 227 3.67 12.73 -9.24
C GLN A 227 4.63 13.87 -9.62
N HIS A 228 5.86 13.86 -9.10
CA HIS A 228 6.88 14.87 -9.47
C HIS A 228 7.52 14.63 -10.84
N HIS A 229 7.69 13.38 -11.27
CA HIS A 229 8.44 13.06 -12.49
C HIS A 229 7.56 12.79 -13.70
N ALA A 230 6.34 12.30 -13.51
CA ALA A 230 5.44 11.99 -14.61
C ALA A 230 4.72 13.23 -15.13
N PRO A 231 4.51 13.35 -16.44
CA PRO A 231 3.64 14.38 -16.99
C PRO A 231 2.24 14.32 -16.36
N ARG A 232 1.65 15.46 -16.03
CA ARG A 232 0.34 15.54 -15.34
C ARG A 232 -0.75 14.67 -15.95
N GLU A 233 -0.75 14.55 -17.28
CA GLU A 233 -1.71 13.75 -18.03
C GLU A 233 -1.49 12.25 -17.86
N ALA A 234 -0.26 11.82 -17.59
CA ALA A 234 0.17 10.45 -17.52
C ALA A 234 0.40 9.92 -16.09
N VAL A 235 0.31 10.76 -15.05
CA VAL A 235 0.57 10.37 -13.63
C VAL A 235 -0.19 9.12 -13.23
N GLY A 236 -1.50 9.07 -13.48
CA GLY A 236 -2.31 7.91 -13.13
C GLY A 236 -1.88 6.64 -13.89
N SER A 237 -1.56 6.78 -15.17
CA SER A 237 -1.09 5.65 -15.99
C SER A 237 0.31 5.21 -15.60
N ALA A 238 1.23 6.14 -15.29
CA ALA A 238 2.57 5.82 -14.82
C ALA A 238 2.53 5.05 -13.50
N TYR A 239 1.74 5.53 -12.52
CA TYR A 239 1.58 4.81 -11.27
C TYR A 239 0.85 3.48 -11.45
N GLY A 240 -0.11 3.40 -12.38
CA GLY A 240 -0.79 2.15 -12.75
C GLY A 240 0.17 1.08 -13.29
N ILE A 241 1.12 1.47 -14.14
CA ILE A 241 2.18 0.58 -14.64
C ILE A 241 3.05 0.08 -13.49
N ILE A 242 3.55 0.99 -12.65
CA ILE A 242 4.43 0.68 -11.52
C ILE A 242 3.73 -0.26 -10.53
N ASN A 243 2.54 0.12 -10.07
CA ASN A 243 1.79 -0.67 -9.09
C ASN A 243 1.29 -1.99 -9.68
N GLY A 244 0.85 -2.00 -10.94
CA GLY A 244 0.39 -3.21 -11.62
C GLY A 244 1.50 -4.25 -11.78
N ILE A 245 2.65 -3.86 -12.34
CA ILE A 245 3.81 -4.76 -12.49
C ILE A 245 4.35 -5.16 -11.11
N GLY A 246 4.43 -4.21 -10.17
CA GLY A 246 4.85 -4.46 -8.80
C GLY A 246 4.02 -5.55 -8.12
N ASN A 247 2.69 -5.47 -8.22
CA ASN A 247 1.80 -6.49 -7.67
C ASN A 247 1.93 -7.84 -8.37
N ILE A 248 2.11 -7.87 -9.71
CA ILE A 248 2.34 -9.12 -10.44
C ILE A 248 3.61 -9.81 -9.93
N CYS A 249 4.72 -9.06 -9.79
CA CYS A 249 5.97 -9.62 -9.27
C CYS A 249 5.81 -10.09 -7.81
N ALA A 250 5.19 -9.28 -6.97
CA ALA A 250 5.01 -9.57 -5.55
C ALA A 250 4.04 -10.74 -5.29
N ALA A 251 3.14 -11.05 -6.22
CA ALA A 251 2.21 -12.18 -6.11
C ALA A 251 2.90 -13.55 -6.08
N PHE A 252 4.13 -13.63 -6.55
CA PHE A 252 4.95 -14.87 -6.52
C PHE A 252 5.67 -15.07 -5.18
N ILE A 253 5.77 -14.07 -4.32
CA ILE A 253 6.50 -14.17 -3.05
C ILE A 253 5.84 -15.12 -2.04
N PRO A 254 4.49 -15.15 -1.89
CA PRO A 254 3.84 -16.08 -0.95
C PRO A 254 3.72 -17.52 -1.44
N LEU A 255 4.11 -17.81 -2.70
CA LEU A 255 4.05 -19.15 -3.29
C LEU A 255 5.26 -20.00 -2.89
#